data_7bb8a0894f3878c9d65807e92ff2870f
#
_entry.id   7bb8a0894f3878c9d65807e92ff2870f
#
_cell.length_a   1.000
_cell.length_b   1.000
_cell.length_c   1.000
_cell.angle_alpha   90.00
_cell.angle_beta   90.00
_cell.angle_gamma   90.00
#
_symmetry.space_group_name_H-M   'P 1'
#
loop_
_entity.id
_entity.type
_entity.pdbx_description
1 polymer ?
#
loop_
_entity_poly.entity_id
_entity_poly.type
_entity_poly.pdbx_seq_one_letter_code
_entity_poly.pdbx_strand_id
1 'polypeptide(L)'
;GIKDAIEYGFLSLSSPIWANFGVPTETRKGLPISCFGTRVEDSVPGIIQAWAESSMEGSLGGGTSTYWGDVRARGSEINGGSKSDGSFSFLPMFEGMVKTISQGGVRRGQMAVYQDVEHPDIKEGIGSAQEGHPKHTMAYGVCIGDEWMESMLGDKENGIPGDPEKREIWAEILGRREKIGLPFLF
;
A
#
# COMPACT_ATOMS: atom_id res chain seq x y z
N GLY A 1 -28.87 -18.45 8.21
CA GLY A 1 -28.25 -17.31 8.90
C GLY A 1 -26.73 -17.24 8.72
N ILE A 2 -26.04 -16.37 9.44
CA ILE A 2 -24.57 -16.21 9.34
C ILE A 2 -23.83 -17.52 9.62
N LYS A 3 -24.28 -18.26 10.63
CA LYS A 3 -23.72 -19.58 10.98
C LYS A 3 -23.77 -20.53 9.76
N ASP A 4 -24.91 -20.63 9.16
CA ASP A 4 -25.11 -21.54 8.01
C ASP A 4 -24.25 -21.09 6.82
N ALA A 5 -24.15 -19.76 6.59
CA ALA A 5 -23.30 -19.23 5.53
C ALA A 5 -21.81 -19.54 5.73
N ILE A 6 -21.33 -19.55 6.98
CA ILE A 6 -19.97 -19.96 7.33
C ILE A 6 -19.80 -21.47 7.17
N GLU A 7 -20.75 -22.25 7.67
CA GLU A 7 -20.71 -23.72 7.63
C GLU A 7 -20.69 -24.26 6.19
N TYR A 8 -21.47 -23.64 5.30
CA TYR A 8 -21.50 -23.99 3.88
C TYR A 8 -20.41 -23.31 3.03
N GLY A 9 -19.53 -22.52 3.64
CA GLY A 9 -18.41 -21.88 2.93
C GLY A 9 -18.77 -20.66 2.07
N PHE A 10 -19.98 -20.10 2.23
CA PHE A 10 -20.39 -18.88 1.53
C PHE A 10 -19.84 -17.60 2.15
N LEU A 11 -19.38 -17.67 3.40
CA LEU A 11 -18.87 -16.53 4.16
C LEU A 11 -17.66 -16.94 4.99
N SER A 12 -16.60 -16.15 4.92
CA SER A 12 -15.44 -16.24 5.83
C SER A 12 -15.26 -14.90 6.54
N LEU A 13 -14.98 -14.95 7.83
CA LEU A 13 -14.71 -13.77 8.64
C LEU A 13 -13.21 -13.61 8.87
N SER A 14 -12.72 -12.36 8.86
CA SER A 14 -11.32 -12.07 9.14
C SER A 14 -10.95 -12.40 10.60
N SER A 15 -9.69 -12.75 10.83
CA SER A 15 -9.18 -13.13 12.16
C SER A 15 -9.48 -12.10 13.26
N PRO A 16 -9.40 -10.76 13.04
CA PRO A 16 -9.75 -9.78 14.06
C PRO A 16 -11.23 -9.81 14.46
N ILE A 17 -12.13 -10.15 13.53
CA ILE A 17 -13.55 -10.31 13.86
C ILE A 17 -13.72 -11.49 14.81
N TRP A 18 -13.12 -12.64 14.50
CA TRP A 18 -13.17 -13.81 15.38
C TRP A 18 -12.58 -13.54 16.79
N ALA A 19 -11.48 -12.79 16.84
CA ALA A 19 -10.77 -12.54 18.08
C ALA A 19 -11.41 -11.47 18.98
N ASN A 20 -12.09 -10.48 18.41
CA ASN A 20 -12.47 -9.27 19.14
C ASN A 20 -13.97 -8.92 19.07
N PHE A 21 -14.74 -9.52 18.15
CA PHE A 21 -16.17 -9.22 18.05
C PHE A 21 -16.94 -9.80 19.26
N GLY A 22 -17.76 -8.98 19.89
CA GLY A 22 -18.52 -9.37 21.07
C GLY A 22 -17.72 -9.42 22.37
N VAL A 23 -16.41 -9.17 22.34
CA VAL A 23 -15.58 -9.07 23.54
C VAL A 23 -15.76 -7.68 24.17
N PRO A 24 -15.99 -7.57 25.48
CA PRO A 24 -16.10 -6.28 26.17
C PRO A 24 -14.86 -5.40 25.92
N THR A 25 -15.08 -4.10 25.78
CA THR A 25 -14.02 -3.14 25.45
C THR A 25 -12.88 -3.15 26.46
N GLU A 26 -13.18 -3.40 27.72
CA GLU A 26 -12.23 -3.42 28.83
C GLU A 26 -11.26 -4.61 28.78
N THR A 27 -11.67 -5.70 28.11
CA THR A 27 -10.88 -6.94 28.03
C THR A 27 -10.37 -7.22 26.62
N ARG A 28 -10.86 -6.47 25.64
CA ARG A 28 -10.52 -6.62 24.22
C ARG A 28 -9.09 -6.14 23.96
N LYS A 29 -8.29 -6.98 23.28
CA LYS A 29 -6.89 -6.66 22.95
C LYS A 29 -6.74 -5.90 21.62
N GLY A 30 -7.78 -5.76 20.82
CA GLY A 30 -7.76 -5.09 19.54
C GLY A 30 -9.16 -4.76 19.02
N LEU A 31 -9.25 -4.28 17.79
CA LEU A 31 -10.52 -3.99 17.13
C LEU A 31 -10.98 -5.18 16.27
N PRO A 32 -12.29 -5.36 16.04
CA PRO A 32 -12.81 -6.35 15.10
C PRO A 32 -12.70 -5.87 13.65
N ILE A 33 -11.60 -5.17 13.34
CA ILE A 33 -11.29 -4.59 12.04
C ILE A 33 -9.94 -5.13 11.60
N SER A 34 -9.86 -5.58 10.34
CA SER A 34 -8.65 -6.22 9.82
C SER A 34 -7.67 -5.23 9.20
N CYS A 35 -8.19 -4.24 8.48
CA CYS A 35 -7.37 -3.39 7.61
C CYS A 35 -7.81 -1.93 7.73
N PHE A 36 -6.83 -1.04 7.64
CA PHE A 36 -6.99 0.40 7.61
C PHE A 36 -6.26 0.98 6.40
N GLY A 37 -6.80 2.06 5.85
CA GLY A 37 -6.19 2.77 4.72
C GLY A 37 -6.14 4.26 4.99
N THR A 38 -4.96 4.86 4.86
CA THR A 38 -4.72 6.28 5.08
C THR A 38 -4.18 6.93 3.81
N ARG A 39 -4.76 8.05 3.40
CA ARG A 39 -4.23 8.88 2.32
C ARG A 39 -3.19 9.84 2.86
N VAL A 40 -2.03 9.91 2.23
CA VAL A 40 -0.92 10.77 2.64
C VAL A 40 -1.02 12.10 1.91
N GLU A 41 -1.18 13.20 2.65
CA GLU A 41 -1.17 14.53 2.07
C GLU A 41 0.25 14.99 1.70
N ASP A 42 0.37 15.78 0.63
CA ASP A 42 1.64 16.35 0.15
C ASP A 42 2.16 17.48 1.04
N SER A 43 2.41 17.17 2.29
CA SER A 43 3.01 18.08 3.27
C SER A 43 3.69 17.30 4.38
N VAL A 44 4.76 17.87 4.97
CA VAL A 44 5.43 17.22 6.12
C VAL A 44 4.46 16.98 7.29
N PRO A 45 3.58 17.94 7.68
CA PRO A 45 2.56 17.68 8.70
C PRO A 45 1.62 16.54 8.32
N GLY A 46 1.13 16.46 7.06
CA GLY A 46 0.25 15.41 6.59
C GLY A 46 0.92 14.03 6.59
N ILE A 47 2.20 13.96 6.20
CA ILE A 47 2.99 12.72 6.26
C ILE A 47 3.15 12.26 7.73
N ILE A 48 3.44 13.17 8.65
CA ILE A 48 3.55 12.86 10.08
C ILE A 48 2.21 12.40 10.65
N GLN A 49 1.11 13.03 10.24
CA GLN A 49 -0.23 12.62 10.66
C GLN A 49 -0.55 11.21 10.17
N ALA A 50 -0.33 10.90 8.90
CA ALA A 50 -0.52 9.56 8.35
C ALA A 50 0.34 8.50 9.07
N TRP A 51 1.57 8.84 9.43
CA TRP A 51 2.45 7.99 10.24
C TRP A 51 1.87 7.73 11.62
N ALA A 52 1.36 8.77 12.30
CA ALA A 52 0.77 8.65 13.63
C ALA A 52 -0.51 7.80 13.62
N GLU A 53 -1.41 8.03 12.65
CA GLU A 53 -2.63 7.24 12.45
C GLU A 53 -2.29 5.76 12.23
N SER A 54 -1.42 5.47 11.27
CA SER A 54 -0.98 4.09 10.98
C SER A 54 -0.33 3.41 12.20
N SER A 55 0.37 4.19 13.03
CA SER A 55 0.96 3.69 14.28
C SER A 55 -0.10 3.23 15.28
N MET A 56 -1.14 4.03 15.46
CA MET A 56 -2.25 3.71 16.37
C MET A 56 -3.06 2.52 15.85
N GLU A 57 -3.39 2.49 14.57
CA GLU A 57 -4.12 1.39 13.91
C GLU A 57 -3.36 0.07 14.02
N GLY A 58 -2.05 0.10 13.76
CA GLY A 58 -1.17 -1.06 13.90
C GLY A 58 -1.10 -1.58 15.32
N SER A 59 -1.10 -0.69 16.32
CA SER A 59 -1.10 -1.06 17.75
C SER A 59 -2.38 -1.79 18.17
N LEU A 60 -3.49 -1.55 17.47
CA LEU A 60 -4.78 -2.22 17.66
C LEU A 60 -4.90 -3.54 16.88
N GLY A 61 -3.84 -3.95 16.19
CA GLY A 61 -3.75 -5.23 15.49
C GLY A 61 -4.29 -5.23 14.05
N GLY A 62 -4.63 -4.06 13.51
CA GLY A 62 -4.98 -3.90 12.09
C GLY A 62 -3.77 -3.98 11.18
N GLY A 63 -3.95 -4.51 9.96
CA GLY A 63 -3.03 -4.25 8.87
C GLY A 63 -3.24 -2.83 8.37
N THR A 64 -2.18 -2.09 8.11
CA THR A 64 -2.26 -0.71 7.65
C THR A 64 -1.85 -0.58 6.19
N SER A 65 -2.38 0.41 5.51
CA SER A 65 -1.94 0.80 4.18
C SER A 65 -1.93 2.31 4.03
N THR A 66 -1.02 2.82 3.20
CA THR A 66 -0.92 4.24 2.90
C THR A 66 -0.88 4.45 1.39
N TYR A 67 -1.63 5.45 0.93
CA TYR A 67 -1.64 5.88 -0.46
C TYR A 67 -0.79 7.15 -0.64
N TRP A 68 0.16 7.09 -1.56
CA TRP A 68 1.20 8.11 -1.78
C TRP A 68 1.11 8.79 -3.14
N GLY A 69 0.06 8.55 -3.91
CA GLY A 69 -0.10 9.13 -5.24
C GLY A 69 -0.17 10.66 -5.26
N ASP A 70 -0.59 11.27 -4.15
CA ASP A 70 -0.68 12.74 -4.02
C ASP A 70 0.64 13.40 -3.62
N VAL A 71 1.60 12.64 -3.08
CA VAL A 71 2.88 13.20 -2.63
C VAL A 71 3.76 13.50 -3.83
N ARG A 72 4.24 14.74 -3.90
CA ARG A 72 5.06 15.22 -5.03
C ARG A 72 6.29 14.35 -5.29
N ALA A 73 6.64 14.26 -6.55
CA ALA A 73 7.77 13.46 -7.01
C ALA A 73 9.13 14.04 -6.57
N ARG A 74 10.14 13.21 -6.61
CA ARG A 74 11.55 13.60 -6.47
C ARG A 74 11.90 14.68 -7.48
N GLY A 75 12.58 15.72 -7.01
CA GLY A 75 13.02 16.84 -7.82
C GLY A 75 11.98 17.92 -8.02
N SER A 76 10.72 17.75 -7.56
CA SER A 76 9.71 18.82 -7.55
C SER A 76 10.17 20.00 -6.71
N GLU A 77 9.86 21.22 -7.15
CA GLU A 77 10.20 22.43 -6.39
C GLU A 77 9.41 22.51 -5.09
N ILE A 78 10.11 22.90 -4.03
CA ILE A 78 9.54 23.20 -2.72
C ILE A 78 9.92 24.62 -2.31
N ASN A 79 9.22 25.14 -1.29
CA ASN A 79 9.43 26.52 -0.81
C ASN A 79 10.92 26.80 -0.55
N GLY A 80 11.36 27.98 -1.00
CA GLY A 80 12.75 28.42 -0.81
C GLY A 80 13.75 27.92 -1.84
N GLY A 81 13.30 27.39 -3.00
CA GLY A 81 14.16 26.96 -4.09
C GLY A 81 14.86 25.62 -3.88
N SER A 82 14.47 24.88 -2.83
CA SER A 82 14.91 23.51 -2.60
C SER A 82 14.11 22.54 -3.44
N LYS A 83 14.55 21.27 -3.51
CA LYS A 83 13.88 20.19 -4.25
C LYS A 83 13.42 19.09 -3.31
N SER A 84 12.29 18.48 -3.65
CA SER A 84 11.75 17.31 -2.96
C SER A 84 12.65 16.08 -3.14
N ASP A 85 12.81 15.30 -2.08
CA ASP A 85 13.46 13.99 -2.12
C ASP A 85 12.51 12.87 -2.58
N GLY A 86 11.25 13.21 -2.90
CA GLY A 86 10.23 12.26 -3.35
C GLY A 86 9.55 11.50 -2.21
N SER A 87 8.49 10.79 -2.57
CA SER A 87 7.66 10.02 -1.63
C SER A 87 8.45 8.93 -0.89
N PHE A 88 9.35 8.26 -1.57
CA PHE A 88 10.13 7.12 -1.02
C PHE A 88 11.14 7.51 0.06
N SER A 89 11.52 8.78 0.17
CA SER A 89 12.43 9.28 1.21
C SER A 89 11.85 9.16 2.63
N PHE A 90 10.53 9.17 2.76
CA PHE A 90 9.83 9.06 4.04
C PHE A 90 9.51 7.62 4.46
N LEU A 91 9.55 6.66 3.55
CA LEU A 91 9.19 5.27 3.85
C LEU A 91 10.03 4.61 4.95
N PRO A 92 11.32 4.91 5.14
CA PRO A 92 12.09 4.36 6.26
C PRO A 92 11.51 4.69 7.64
N MET A 93 10.85 5.85 7.79
CA MET A 93 10.13 6.22 9.02
C MET A 93 8.94 5.28 9.29
N PHE A 94 8.15 4.99 8.25
CA PHE A 94 7.03 4.04 8.34
C PHE A 94 7.52 2.60 8.55
N GLU A 95 8.58 2.20 7.89
CA GLU A 95 9.19 0.89 8.07
C GLU A 95 9.68 0.67 9.51
N GLY A 96 10.36 1.67 10.09
CA GLY A 96 10.77 1.65 11.50
C GLY A 96 9.58 1.50 12.45
N MET A 97 8.49 2.20 12.18
CA MET A 97 7.25 2.11 12.93
C MET A 97 6.66 0.69 12.85
N VAL A 98 6.49 0.14 11.65
CA VAL A 98 5.93 -1.21 11.44
C VAL A 98 6.75 -2.29 12.15
N LYS A 99 8.08 -2.16 12.18
CA LYS A 99 8.98 -3.09 12.88
C LYS A 99 8.85 -2.98 14.41
N THR A 100 8.52 -1.80 14.91
CA THR A 100 8.50 -1.51 16.35
C THR A 100 7.12 -1.72 16.95
N ILE A 101 6.06 -1.32 16.23
CA ILE A 101 4.68 -1.36 16.72
C ILE A 101 4.04 -2.68 16.29
N SER A 102 3.61 -3.45 17.29
CA SER A 102 2.87 -4.69 17.11
C SER A 102 1.86 -4.86 18.24
N GLN A 103 0.79 -5.60 17.97
CA GLN A 103 -0.21 -5.92 18.98
C GLN A 103 0.34 -6.91 20.02
N GLY A 104 1.07 -6.43 21.02
CA GLY A 104 1.44 -7.20 22.24
C GLY A 104 1.93 -8.63 21.99
N GLY A 105 2.66 -8.89 20.88
CA GLY A 105 3.12 -10.22 20.50
C GLY A 105 2.06 -11.13 19.82
N VAL A 106 0.80 -10.68 19.70
CA VAL A 106 -0.28 -11.47 19.09
C VAL A 106 -0.25 -11.38 17.58
N ARG A 107 0.00 -10.18 17.02
CA ARG A 107 0.07 -9.94 15.58
C ARG A 107 1.20 -8.96 15.25
N ARG A 108 2.05 -9.32 14.30
CA ARG A 108 3.10 -8.41 13.81
C ARG A 108 2.48 -7.30 12.97
N GLY A 109 3.04 -6.09 13.06
CA GLY A 109 2.69 -5.00 12.18
C GLY A 109 2.93 -5.38 10.72
N GLN A 110 1.99 -5.03 9.86
CA GLN A 110 2.08 -5.21 8.41
C GLN A 110 1.57 -3.94 7.74
N MET A 111 2.28 -3.50 6.72
CA MET A 111 1.92 -2.31 5.97
C MET A 111 2.06 -2.51 4.48
N ALA A 112 1.10 -1.96 3.73
CA ALA A 112 1.20 -1.83 2.29
C ALA A 112 1.30 -0.35 1.90
N VAL A 113 2.10 -0.05 0.89
CA VAL A 113 2.30 1.28 0.34
C VAL A 113 1.79 1.28 -1.09
N TYR A 114 0.83 2.15 -1.39
CA TYR A 114 0.21 2.24 -2.72
C TYR A 114 0.59 3.55 -3.40
N GLN A 115 0.82 3.46 -4.71
CA GLN A 115 1.12 4.60 -5.56
C GLN A 115 0.53 4.40 -6.95
N ASP A 116 0.17 5.48 -7.64
CA ASP A 116 -0.33 5.39 -9.02
C ASP A 116 0.77 4.98 -9.99
N VAL A 117 0.38 4.21 -10.99
CA VAL A 117 1.27 3.79 -12.09
C VAL A 117 1.78 4.99 -12.89
N GLU A 118 1.07 6.11 -12.89
CA GLU A 118 1.45 7.36 -13.57
C GLU A 118 2.32 8.28 -12.71
N HIS A 119 2.55 7.93 -11.44
CA HIS A 119 3.40 8.75 -10.58
C HIS A 119 4.85 8.76 -11.10
N PRO A 120 5.53 9.93 -11.18
CA PRO A 120 6.90 10.00 -11.71
C PRO A 120 7.91 9.13 -10.98
N ASP A 121 7.71 8.86 -9.68
CA ASP A 121 8.59 8.00 -8.86
C ASP A 121 8.21 6.51 -8.95
N ILE A 122 7.29 6.11 -9.84
CA ILE A 122 6.78 4.72 -9.91
C ILE A 122 7.89 3.68 -10.10
N LYS A 123 8.91 4.00 -10.89
CA LYS A 123 10.04 3.08 -11.11
C LYS A 123 10.86 2.84 -9.84
N GLU A 124 10.97 3.84 -8.96
CA GLU A 124 11.60 3.66 -7.63
C GLU A 124 10.76 2.71 -6.77
N GLY A 125 9.43 2.85 -6.81
CA GLY A 125 8.49 1.98 -6.11
C GLY A 125 8.55 0.53 -6.56
N ILE A 126 8.45 0.29 -7.87
CA ILE A 126 8.57 -1.04 -8.46
C ILE A 126 9.95 -1.64 -8.14
N GLY A 127 11.01 -0.83 -8.21
CA GLY A 127 12.36 -1.24 -7.86
C GLY A 127 12.54 -1.62 -6.40
N SER A 128 11.76 -1.04 -5.48
CA SER A 128 11.80 -1.37 -4.05
C SER A 128 11.22 -2.75 -3.74
N ALA A 129 10.36 -3.28 -4.60
CA ALA A 129 9.83 -4.63 -4.51
C ALA A 129 10.86 -5.68 -4.95
N GLN A 130 12.01 -5.73 -4.28
CA GLN A 130 13.08 -6.70 -4.53
C GLN A 130 13.52 -7.36 -3.24
N GLU A 131 13.79 -8.67 -3.30
CA GLU A 131 14.41 -9.36 -2.19
C GLU A 131 15.76 -8.71 -1.84
N GLY A 132 15.98 -8.46 -0.56
CA GLY A 132 17.19 -7.78 -0.07
C GLY A 132 17.20 -6.26 -0.19
N HIS A 133 16.16 -5.64 -0.79
CA HIS A 133 16.04 -4.19 -0.79
C HIS A 133 15.76 -3.65 0.62
N PRO A 134 16.36 -2.53 1.05
CA PRO A 134 16.15 -1.98 2.40
C PRO A 134 14.68 -1.74 2.78
N LYS A 135 13.83 -1.46 1.81
CA LYS A 135 12.38 -1.20 1.99
C LYS A 135 11.49 -2.44 1.76
N HIS A 136 12.07 -3.61 1.65
CA HIS A 136 11.38 -4.87 1.32
C HIS A 136 10.41 -5.36 2.42
N THR A 137 10.52 -4.87 3.63
CA THR A 137 9.66 -5.29 4.75
C THR A 137 8.23 -4.76 4.68
N MET A 138 7.97 -3.80 3.79
CA MET A 138 6.63 -3.32 3.47
C MET A 138 6.18 -3.84 2.10
N ALA A 139 4.91 -4.23 2.00
CA ALA A 139 4.32 -4.56 0.72
C ALA A 139 4.15 -3.29 -0.13
N TYR A 140 4.43 -3.41 -1.42
CA TYR A 140 4.20 -2.32 -2.37
C TYR A 140 3.05 -2.67 -3.30
N GLY A 141 2.19 -1.70 -3.60
CA GLY A 141 1.05 -1.83 -4.51
C GLY A 141 1.04 -0.71 -5.54
N VAL A 142 0.55 -1.01 -6.72
CA VAL A 142 0.39 -0.08 -7.83
C VAL A 142 -1.09 0.06 -8.14
N CYS A 143 -1.59 1.30 -8.12
CA CYS A 143 -2.93 1.64 -8.56
C CYS A 143 -2.92 1.91 -10.07
N ILE A 144 -3.82 1.27 -10.81
CA ILE A 144 -3.84 1.31 -12.27
C ILE A 144 -5.26 1.62 -12.73
N GLY A 145 -5.44 2.80 -13.32
CA GLY A 145 -6.72 3.20 -13.89
C GLY A 145 -7.00 2.56 -15.26
N ASP A 146 -8.28 2.47 -15.61
CA ASP A 146 -8.74 1.91 -16.89
C ASP A 146 -8.13 2.66 -18.10
N GLU A 147 -8.12 3.99 -18.06
CA GLU A 147 -7.55 4.82 -19.13
C GLU A 147 -6.07 4.53 -19.39
N TRP A 148 -5.31 4.27 -18.32
CA TRP A 148 -3.91 3.89 -18.45
C TRP A 148 -3.75 2.53 -19.13
N MET A 149 -4.58 1.55 -18.73
CA MET A 149 -4.57 0.21 -19.34
C MET A 149 -5.00 0.25 -20.80
N GLU A 150 -6.04 0.99 -21.13
CA GLU A 150 -6.51 1.17 -22.52
C GLU A 150 -5.41 1.81 -23.38
N SER A 151 -4.76 2.87 -22.89
CA SER A 151 -3.63 3.50 -23.57
C SER A 151 -2.45 2.54 -23.74
N MET A 152 -2.13 1.74 -22.73
CA MET A 152 -1.07 0.73 -22.79
C MET A 152 -1.37 -0.35 -23.83
N LEU A 153 -2.61 -0.81 -23.92
CA LEU A 153 -3.05 -1.83 -24.88
C LEU A 153 -3.13 -1.29 -26.30
N GLY A 154 -3.63 -0.07 -26.46
CA GLY A 154 -4.06 0.49 -27.74
C GLY A 154 -5.35 -0.16 -28.24
N ASP A 155 -5.76 0.22 -29.45
CA ASP A 155 -6.97 -0.31 -30.08
C ASP A 155 -6.58 -1.00 -31.41
N LYS A 156 -6.52 -2.32 -31.36
CA LYS A 156 -6.14 -3.14 -32.53
C LYS A 156 -7.18 -3.09 -33.65
N GLU A 157 -8.47 -2.92 -33.31
CA GLU A 157 -9.54 -2.88 -34.31
C GLU A 157 -9.49 -1.59 -35.13
N ASN A 158 -9.13 -0.48 -34.51
CA ASN A 158 -8.96 0.82 -35.15
C ASN A 158 -7.51 1.13 -35.56
N GLY A 159 -6.59 0.18 -35.39
CA GLY A 159 -5.18 0.31 -35.77
C GLY A 159 -4.38 1.28 -34.90
N ILE A 160 -4.84 1.58 -33.69
CA ILE A 160 -4.14 2.45 -32.74
C ILE A 160 -3.12 1.61 -31.94
N PRO A 161 -1.80 1.86 -32.10
CA PRO A 161 -0.80 1.14 -31.34
C PRO A 161 -0.86 1.53 -29.86
N GLY A 162 -0.63 0.56 -28.98
CA GLY A 162 -0.49 0.85 -27.55
C GLY A 162 0.82 1.58 -27.24
N ASP A 163 0.80 2.32 -26.13
CA ASP A 163 1.93 3.11 -25.66
C ASP A 163 3.12 2.22 -25.28
N PRO A 164 4.30 2.37 -25.93
CA PRO A 164 5.45 1.52 -25.67
C PRO A 164 6.07 1.73 -24.28
N GLU A 165 6.06 2.96 -23.73
CA GLU A 165 6.61 3.25 -22.41
C GLU A 165 5.75 2.61 -21.32
N LYS A 166 4.41 2.69 -21.45
CA LYS A 166 3.48 2.04 -20.53
C LYS A 166 3.61 0.51 -20.59
N ARG A 167 3.86 -0.05 -21.77
CA ARG A 167 4.12 -1.49 -21.94
C ARG A 167 5.40 -1.93 -21.23
N GLU A 168 6.45 -1.12 -21.26
CA GLU A 168 7.69 -1.39 -20.56
C GLU A 168 7.47 -1.41 -19.04
N ILE A 169 6.77 -0.41 -18.49
CA ILE A 169 6.39 -0.35 -17.08
C ILE A 169 5.55 -1.59 -16.69
N TRP A 170 4.58 -1.94 -17.52
CA TRP A 170 3.74 -3.11 -17.28
C TRP A 170 4.53 -4.42 -17.27
N ALA A 171 5.46 -4.58 -18.22
CA ALA A 171 6.33 -5.74 -18.26
C ALA A 171 7.25 -5.83 -17.04
N GLU A 172 7.75 -4.69 -16.54
CA GLU A 172 8.52 -4.65 -15.30
C GLU A 172 7.67 -5.07 -14.07
N ILE A 173 6.46 -4.54 -13.95
CA ILE A 173 5.50 -4.92 -12.89
C ILE A 173 5.27 -6.43 -12.90
N LEU A 174 4.92 -7.00 -14.06
CA LEU A 174 4.64 -8.43 -14.18
C LEU A 174 5.87 -9.29 -13.88
N GLY A 175 7.04 -8.89 -14.39
CA GLY A 175 8.29 -9.60 -14.13
C GLY A 175 8.70 -9.61 -12.64
N ARG A 176 8.36 -8.54 -11.88
CA ARG A 176 8.54 -8.53 -10.43
C ARG A 176 7.53 -9.44 -9.72
N ARG A 177 6.27 -9.37 -10.11
CA ARG A 177 5.21 -10.21 -9.54
C ARG A 177 5.48 -11.70 -9.74
N GLU A 178 6.00 -12.09 -10.89
CA GLU A 178 6.39 -13.48 -11.13
C GLU A 178 7.46 -13.97 -10.15
N LYS A 179 8.43 -13.12 -9.82
CA LYS A 179 9.56 -13.49 -8.96
C LYS A 179 9.25 -13.48 -7.47
N ILE A 180 8.50 -12.49 -7.00
CA ILE A 180 8.32 -12.24 -5.55
C ILE A 180 6.88 -11.99 -5.11
N GLY A 181 5.90 -12.05 -6.03
CA GLY A 181 4.48 -11.78 -5.74
C GLY A 181 4.12 -10.30 -5.54
N LEU A 182 5.06 -9.37 -5.71
CA LEU A 182 4.89 -7.93 -5.58
C LEU A 182 5.33 -7.20 -6.85
N PRO A 183 4.81 -5.97 -7.10
CA PRO A 183 3.81 -5.23 -6.32
C PRO A 183 2.40 -5.84 -6.40
N PHE A 184 1.53 -5.49 -5.45
CA PHE A 184 0.09 -5.74 -5.59
C PHE A 184 -0.46 -4.86 -6.71
N LEU A 185 -1.54 -5.30 -7.36
CA LEU A 185 -2.30 -4.51 -8.35
C LEU A 185 -3.65 -4.14 -7.74
N PHE A 186 -4.04 -2.89 -7.93
CA PHE A 186 -5.28 -2.34 -7.40
C PHE A 186 -5.94 -1.44 -8.45
#